data_9218c063bd72a721cddb44ce83f097ca
#
_entry.id   9218c063bd72a721cddb44ce83f097ca
#
_cell.length_a   1.000
_cell.length_b   1.000
_cell.length_c   1.000
_cell.angle_alpha   90.00
_cell.angle_beta   90.00
_cell.angle_gamma   90.00
#
_symmetry.space_group_name_H-M   'P 1'
#
loop_
_entity.id
_entity.type
_entity.pdbx_description
1 polymer ?
#
loop_
_entity_poly.entity_id
_entity_poly.type
_entity_poly.pdbx_seq_one_letter_code
_entity_poly.pdbx_strand_id
1 'polypeptide(L)'
;MTDRKKDHIDLAFKSKTGLEEIDRRFFYEPLMAKHPVAGLASFKFLGKTMRAPIWVSSMTGGTQLAGQINHNLAKVCREFGLGMGLGSCRPILQNDEHFPDFDLRDTIGDDLPFYANLGIAQLEDMVLNDDISPIDRLIEKLRADGLIIHVNPLQEWLQPEGNLFSQPPVDTIRTYLEMTNYPVIVKEVGQGMGPESLRALLELPLEAIEMAAFGGTNFAKVELLRSDDFKQQYFGPVSHIGHDAFEMTDLINEILDENITVKCKQIIISGGISSFLDGYYLINRCKLPAIYGQASGFLKYASQSYDELEKFVEYQVEGIKLANAYFVIKDSER
;
A
#
# COMPACT_ATOMS: atom_id res chain seq x y z
N MET A 1 -2.71 30.58 -32.01
CA MET A 1 -1.28 30.88 -31.72
C MET A 1 -1.07 32.19 -30.95
N THR A 2 -1.91 33.20 -31.11
CA THR A 2 -1.81 34.49 -30.39
C THR A 2 -2.08 34.36 -28.89
N ASP A 3 -2.99 33.52 -28.45
CA ASP A 3 -3.35 33.30 -27.04
C ASP A 3 -2.18 32.74 -26.22
N ARG A 4 -1.51 31.70 -26.71
CA ARG A 4 -0.40 31.05 -25.98
C ARG A 4 0.78 32.00 -25.66
N LYS A 5 1.11 32.93 -26.58
CA LYS A 5 2.17 33.92 -26.33
C LYS A 5 1.77 34.95 -25.30
N LYS A 6 0.50 35.32 -25.27
CA LYS A 6 -0.08 36.20 -24.24
C LYS A 6 -0.04 35.50 -22.87
N ASP A 7 -0.50 34.25 -22.80
CA ASP A 7 -0.44 33.43 -21.58
C ASP A 7 1.00 33.32 -21.02
N HIS A 8 2.01 33.13 -21.90
CA HIS A 8 3.40 33.09 -21.50
C HIS A 8 3.86 34.40 -20.85
N ILE A 9 3.43 35.56 -21.35
CA ILE A 9 3.76 36.87 -20.75
C ILE A 9 3.02 37.03 -19.41
N ASP A 10 1.74 36.73 -19.37
CA ASP A 10 0.88 36.95 -18.19
C ASP A 10 1.27 35.99 -17.03
N LEU A 11 1.73 34.76 -17.35
CA LEU A 11 2.11 33.75 -16.37
C LEU A 11 3.58 33.74 -16.00
N ALA A 12 4.47 34.39 -16.76
CA ALA A 12 5.91 34.39 -16.52
C ALA A 12 6.31 34.80 -15.09
N PHE A 13 5.63 35.79 -14.54
CA PHE A 13 5.91 36.26 -13.17
C PHE A 13 5.28 35.36 -12.10
N LYS A 14 4.22 34.60 -12.42
CA LYS A 14 3.54 33.67 -11.51
C LYS A 14 4.20 32.30 -11.49
N SER A 15 5.03 31.98 -12.48
CA SER A 15 5.72 30.69 -12.64
C SER A 15 7.13 30.67 -12.05
N LYS A 16 7.54 31.71 -11.32
CA LYS A 16 8.82 31.73 -10.61
C LYS A 16 8.80 30.75 -9.46
N THR A 17 9.80 29.89 -9.39
CA THR A 17 10.02 28.95 -8.28
C THR A 17 11.24 29.37 -7.47
N GLY A 18 11.20 29.17 -6.15
CA GLY A 18 12.33 29.44 -5.27
C GLY A 18 13.33 28.28 -5.27
N LEU A 19 14.56 28.56 -4.85
CA LEU A 19 15.60 27.51 -4.73
C LEU A 19 15.26 26.49 -3.64
N GLU A 20 14.45 26.86 -2.67
CA GLU A 20 13.92 26.00 -1.61
C GLU A 20 12.92 24.95 -2.11
N GLU A 21 12.31 25.18 -3.27
CA GLU A 21 11.34 24.26 -3.89
C GLU A 21 12.02 23.15 -4.71
N ILE A 22 13.36 23.19 -4.87
CA ILE A 22 14.09 22.20 -5.65
C ILE A 22 13.95 20.82 -5.00
N ASP A 23 13.40 19.86 -5.74
CA ASP A 23 13.47 18.44 -5.35
C ASP A 23 14.89 17.91 -5.58
N ARG A 24 15.63 17.71 -4.49
CA ARG A 24 17.04 17.31 -4.52
C ARG A 24 17.24 15.81 -4.68
N ARG A 25 16.17 15.03 -4.75
CA ARG A 25 16.23 13.57 -4.92
C ARG A 25 16.63 13.14 -6.33
N PHE A 26 16.52 14.04 -7.33
CA PHE A 26 16.69 13.70 -8.74
C PHE A 26 17.75 14.54 -9.44
N PHE A 27 18.46 13.90 -10.40
CA PHE A 27 19.05 14.59 -11.53
C PHE A 27 18.00 14.71 -12.63
N TYR A 28 17.93 15.85 -13.28
CA TYR A 28 17.09 16.08 -14.46
C TYR A 28 17.94 16.00 -15.72
N GLU A 29 17.65 15.02 -16.61
CA GLU A 29 18.44 14.71 -17.80
C GLU A 29 17.64 14.99 -19.09
N PRO A 30 17.41 16.28 -19.45
CA PRO A 30 16.52 16.65 -20.57
C PRO A 30 17.05 16.28 -21.96
N LEU A 31 18.33 15.95 -22.09
CA LEU A 31 18.97 15.67 -23.37
C LEU A 31 19.09 14.19 -23.70
N MET A 32 18.80 13.30 -22.71
CA MET A 32 19.13 11.87 -22.83
C MET A 32 17.98 11.02 -23.34
N ALA A 33 16.75 11.54 -23.41
CA ALA A 33 15.59 10.80 -23.85
C ALA A 33 14.63 11.63 -24.70
N LYS A 34 13.87 10.95 -25.55
CA LYS A 34 12.69 11.52 -26.23
C LYS A 34 11.46 11.45 -25.34
N HIS A 35 10.41 12.19 -25.69
CA HIS A 35 9.14 12.08 -24.98
C HIS A 35 8.61 10.64 -24.95
N PRO A 36 8.17 10.14 -23.77
CA PRO A 36 7.66 8.79 -23.62
C PRO A 36 6.23 8.69 -24.16
N VAL A 37 6.08 8.30 -25.42
CA VAL A 37 4.77 8.12 -26.09
C VAL A 37 4.22 6.70 -25.95
N ALA A 38 5.05 5.71 -25.59
CA ALA A 38 4.62 4.34 -25.32
C ALA A 38 4.11 4.18 -23.89
N GLY A 39 3.33 3.12 -23.64
CA GLY A 39 2.95 2.71 -22.28
C GLY A 39 4.17 2.27 -21.46
N LEU A 40 3.99 2.13 -20.15
CA LEU A 40 4.99 1.51 -19.27
C LEU A 40 5.22 0.05 -19.69
N ALA A 41 6.43 -0.45 -19.50
CA ALA A 41 6.73 -1.86 -19.70
C ALA A 41 6.05 -2.70 -18.61
N SER A 42 5.40 -3.79 -19.02
CA SER A 42 4.82 -4.74 -18.07
C SER A 42 5.90 -5.49 -17.31
N PHE A 43 5.63 -5.84 -16.06
CA PHE A 43 6.57 -6.54 -15.18
C PHE A 43 5.83 -7.56 -14.29
N LYS A 44 6.58 -8.50 -13.71
CA LYS A 44 6.03 -9.49 -12.79
C LYS A 44 6.10 -8.98 -11.35
N PHE A 45 4.97 -9.05 -10.64
CA PHE A 45 4.86 -8.75 -9.22
C PHE A 45 3.74 -9.58 -8.59
N LEU A 46 3.93 -10.11 -7.39
CA LEU A 46 2.97 -11.00 -6.71
C LEU A 46 2.48 -12.15 -7.61
N GLY A 47 3.38 -12.75 -8.40
CA GLY A 47 3.07 -13.85 -9.30
C GLY A 47 2.30 -13.47 -10.59
N LYS A 48 1.83 -12.24 -10.71
CA LYS A 48 1.02 -11.75 -11.85
C LYS A 48 1.77 -10.74 -12.71
N THR A 49 1.13 -10.27 -13.79
CA THR A 49 1.72 -9.26 -14.69
C THR A 49 1.03 -7.93 -14.51
N MET A 50 1.75 -6.95 -13.95
CA MET A 50 1.26 -5.58 -13.79
C MET A 50 1.76 -4.68 -14.92
N ARG A 51 1.04 -3.57 -15.19
CA ARG A 51 1.38 -2.56 -16.21
C ARG A 51 1.84 -1.23 -15.63
N ALA A 52 1.58 -1.00 -14.34
CA ALA A 52 2.11 0.14 -13.61
C ALA A 52 2.51 -0.28 -12.19
N PRO A 53 3.58 0.27 -11.60
CA PRO A 53 4.08 -0.12 -10.28
C PRO A 53 3.28 0.54 -9.15
N ILE A 54 1.95 0.43 -9.22
CA ILE A 54 1.01 1.05 -8.30
C ILE A 54 0.13 -0.03 -7.67
N TRP A 55 -0.01 0.03 -6.36
CA TRP A 55 -0.85 -0.84 -5.55
C TRP A 55 -1.98 -0.07 -4.90
N VAL A 56 -3.20 -0.56 -5.04
CA VAL A 56 -4.34 -0.08 -4.26
C VAL A 56 -4.29 -0.75 -2.92
N SER A 57 -3.80 -0.02 -1.91
CA SER A 57 -3.69 -0.52 -0.54
C SER A 57 -5.05 -0.69 0.11
N SER A 58 -5.15 -1.69 0.98
CA SER A 58 -6.36 -2.08 1.70
C SER A 58 -7.01 -0.91 2.44
N MET A 59 -8.33 -0.72 2.28
CA MET A 59 -9.02 0.40 2.91
C MET A 59 -10.33 0.04 3.58
N THR A 60 -11.35 -0.38 2.85
CA THR A 60 -12.73 -0.40 3.35
C THR A 60 -13.49 -1.64 2.88
N GLY A 61 -14.59 -1.94 3.57
CA GLY A 61 -15.51 -3.03 3.25
C GLY A 61 -16.68 -3.05 4.21
N GLY A 62 -17.75 -3.81 3.88
CA GLY A 62 -18.87 -4.06 4.77
C GLY A 62 -19.90 -2.94 4.89
N THR A 63 -19.99 -2.03 3.90
CA THR A 63 -21.07 -1.05 3.76
C THR A 63 -21.36 -0.79 2.28
N GLN A 64 -22.59 -0.41 1.95
CA GLN A 64 -23.00 -0.12 0.56
C GLN A 64 -22.07 0.89 -0.13
N LEU A 65 -21.65 1.94 0.57
CA LEU A 65 -20.69 2.92 0.04
C LEU A 65 -19.33 2.27 -0.21
N ALA A 66 -18.88 1.41 0.70
CA ALA A 66 -17.63 0.68 0.55
C ALA A 66 -17.66 -0.28 -0.66
N GLY A 67 -18.78 -0.95 -0.90
CA GLY A 67 -18.98 -1.79 -2.07
C GLY A 67 -18.81 -1.02 -3.38
N GLN A 68 -19.45 0.15 -3.51
CA GLN A 68 -19.29 1.00 -4.69
C GLN A 68 -17.84 1.47 -4.89
N ILE A 69 -17.18 1.88 -3.81
CA ILE A 69 -15.76 2.27 -3.84
C ILE A 69 -14.90 1.11 -4.32
N ASN A 70 -15.08 -0.08 -3.76
CA ASN A 70 -14.32 -1.27 -4.11
C ASN A 70 -14.49 -1.66 -5.59
N HIS A 71 -15.71 -1.58 -6.14
CA HIS A 71 -15.95 -1.82 -7.55
C HIS A 71 -15.25 -0.80 -8.45
N ASN A 72 -15.27 0.49 -8.08
CA ASN A 72 -14.54 1.53 -8.81
C ASN A 72 -13.02 1.26 -8.78
N LEU A 73 -12.48 0.85 -7.62
CA LEU A 73 -11.07 0.49 -7.47
C LEU A 73 -10.69 -0.72 -8.31
N ALA A 74 -11.50 -1.78 -8.31
CA ALA A 74 -11.26 -2.96 -9.12
C ALA A 74 -11.29 -2.65 -10.62
N LYS A 75 -12.23 -1.79 -11.05
CA LYS A 75 -12.34 -1.35 -12.44
C LYS A 75 -11.10 -0.57 -12.89
N VAL A 76 -10.62 0.40 -12.10
CA VAL A 76 -9.42 1.16 -12.45
C VAL A 76 -8.16 0.28 -12.39
N CYS A 77 -8.08 -0.70 -11.49
CA CYS A 77 -7.00 -1.68 -11.49
C CYS A 77 -6.94 -2.46 -12.80
N ARG A 78 -8.09 -2.95 -13.30
CA ARG A 78 -8.17 -3.65 -14.59
C ARG A 78 -7.72 -2.76 -15.76
N GLU A 79 -8.16 -1.52 -15.77
CA GLU A 79 -7.90 -0.58 -16.86
C GLU A 79 -6.42 -0.22 -16.96
N PHE A 80 -5.77 0.08 -15.83
CA PHE A 80 -4.38 0.50 -15.80
C PHE A 80 -3.38 -0.62 -15.47
N GLY A 81 -3.85 -1.83 -15.15
CA GLY A 81 -3.00 -2.98 -14.83
C GLY A 81 -2.34 -2.87 -13.47
N LEU A 82 -3.10 -2.47 -12.46
CA LEU A 82 -2.67 -2.32 -11.08
C LEU A 82 -3.03 -3.58 -10.26
N GLY A 83 -2.40 -3.75 -9.10
CA GLY A 83 -2.82 -4.73 -8.11
C GLY A 83 -3.67 -4.12 -6.99
N MET A 84 -4.41 -4.94 -6.25
CA MET A 84 -5.32 -4.49 -5.20
C MET A 84 -5.33 -5.42 -4.00
N GLY A 85 -5.25 -4.84 -2.78
CA GLY A 85 -5.59 -5.48 -1.51
C GLY A 85 -6.96 -5.04 -1.03
N LEU A 86 -7.80 -5.99 -0.63
CA LEU A 86 -9.10 -5.70 -0.01
C LEU A 86 -8.94 -5.08 1.38
N GLY A 87 -9.92 -4.30 1.82
CA GLY A 87 -10.12 -3.99 3.22
C GLY A 87 -10.39 -5.27 4.03
N SER A 88 -10.44 -5.15 5.37
CA SER A 88 -10.68 -6.33 6.21
C SER A 88 -11.92 -7.11 5.78
N CYS A 89 -11.71 -8.39 5.46
CA CYS A 89 -12.76 -9.33 5.06
C CYS A 89 -13.46 -9.97 6.28
N ARG A 90 -13.19 -9.51 7.51
CA ARG A 90 -13.86 -10.01 8.74
C ARG A 90 -15.39 -10.07 8.62
N PRO A 91 -16.11 -9.09 8.01
CA PRO A 91 -17.55 -9.13 7.87
C PRO A 91 -18.09 -10.37 7.13
N ILE A 92 -17.32 -10.89 6.17
CA ILE A 92 -17.76 -12.03 5.34
C ILE A 92 -17.22 -13.39 5.80
N LEU A 93 -16.56 -13.47 6.96
CA LEU A 93 -16.17 -14.74 7.58
C LEU A 93 -17.38 -15.50 8.14
N GLN A 94 -18.41 -14.79 8.64
CA GLN A 94 -19.53 -15.37 9.36
C GLN A 94 -20.81 -15.48 8.50
N ASN A 95 -21.03 -14.55 7.59
CA ASN A 95 -22.21 -14.52 6.71
C ASN A 95 -21.90 -13.84 5.38
N ASP A 96 -22.82 -13.91 4.44
CA ASP A 96 -22.66 -13.44 3.06
C ASP A 96 -23.33 -12.09 2.80
N GLU A 97 -23.84 -11.41 3.80
CA GLU A 97 -24.59 -10.16 3.63
C GLU A 97 -23.76 -9.11 2.88
N HIS A 98 -22.47 -9.00 3.22
CA HIS A 98 -21.54 -8.06 2.60
C HIS A 98 -20.65 -8.68 1.52
N PHE A 99 -20.87 -9.95 1.16
CA PHE A 99 -20.04 -10.61 0.14
C PHE A 99 -19.98 -9.85 -1.19
N PRO A 100 -21.09 -9.28 -1.71
CA PRO A 100 -21.04 -8.51 -2.96
C PRO A 100 -20.08 -7.31 -2.94
N ASP A 101 -19.80 -6.74 -1.76
CA ASP A 101 -18.86 -5.61 -1.62
C ASP A 101 -17.40 -6.01 -1.85
N PHE A 102 -17.10 -7.31 -1.78
CA PHE A 102 -15.77 -7.90 -1.88
C PHE A 102 -15.60 -8.81 -3.10
N ASP A 103 -16.69 -9.25 -3.75
CA ASP A 103 -16.65 -10.13 -4.93
C ASP A 103 -16.29 -9.33 -6.18
N LEU A 104 -15.00 -9.08 -6.33
CA LEU A 104 -14.45 -8.17 -7.35
C LEU A 104 -13.63 -8.88 -8.43
N ARG A 105 -13.45 -10.22 -8.33
CA ARG A 105 -12.56 -10.94 -9.25
C ARG A 105 -12.99 -10.79 -10.70
N ASP A 106 -14.29 -10.84 -11.00
CA ASP A 106 -14.77 -10.65 -12.38
C ASP A 106 -14.53 -9.23 -12.90
N THR A 107 -14.49 -8.24 -11.99
CA THR A 107 -14.21 -6.84 -12.34
C THR A 107 -12.71 -6.62 -12.58
N ILE A 108 -11.84 -7.06 -11.67
CA ILE A 108 -10.40 -6.85 -11.78
C ILE A 108 -9.74 -7.78 -12.81
N GLY A 109 -10.31 -8.98 -13.03
CA GLY A 109 -9.79 -10.03 -13.92
C GLY A 109 -8.75 -10.93 -13.25
N ASP A 110 -8.43 -12.06 -13.89
CA ASP A 110 -7.53 -13.08 -13.33
C ASP A 110 -6.04 -12.75 -13.51
N ASP A 111 -5.71 -11.79 -14.35
CA ASP A 111 -4.32 -11.45 -14.70
C ASP A 111 -3.62 -10.54 -13.69
N LEU A 112 -4.36 -9.90 -12.79
CA LEU A 112 -3.85 -8.91 -11.85
C LEU A 112 -3.88 -9.42 -10.41
N PRO A 113 -2.91 -8.99 -9.56
CA PRO A 113 -2.88 -9.38 -8.16
C PRO A 113 -4.10 -8.85 -7.39
N PHE A 114 -4.76 -9.74 -6.67
CA PHE A 114 -5.93 -9.44 -5.85
C PHE A 114 -5.91 -10.27 -4.58
N TYR A 115 -5.83 -9.62 -3.41
CA TYR A 115 -5.60 -10.28 -2.14
C TYR A 115 -6.75 -10.03 -1.15
N ALA A 116 -7.19 -11.09 -0.48
CA ALA A 116 -8.03 -11.01 0.72
C ALA A 116 -7.26 -10.40 1.89
N ASN A 117 -7.95 -9.96 2.94
CA ASN A 117 -7.30 -9.30 4.08
C ASN A 117 -8.00 -9.65 5.40
N LEU A 118 -7.20 -10.04 6.40
CA LEU A 118 -7.66 -10.27 7.76
C LEU A 118 -6.69 -9.64 8.78
N GLY A 119 -7.23 -9.31 9.94
CA GLY A 119 -6.42 -8.84 11.07
C GLY A 119 -5.66 -9.95 11.76
N ILE A 120 -4.54 -9.60 12.34
CA ILE A 120 -3.71 -10.53 13.11
C ILE A 120 -4.47 -11.17 14.27
N ALA A 121 -5.42 -10.47 14.92
CA ALA A 121 -6.21 -11.00 16.00
C ALA A 121 -7.11 -12.15 15.54
N GLN A 122 -7.79 -12.03 14.38
CA GLN A 122 -8.60 -13.10 13.81
C GLN A 122 -7.73 -14.28 13.38
N LEU A 123 -6.53 -14.00 12.86
CA LEU A 123 -5.58 -15.05 12.50
C LEU A 123 -5.10 -15.81 13.73
N GLU A 124 -4.76 -15.12 14.84
CA GLU A 124 -4.32 -15.73 16.08
C GLU A 124 -5.37 -16.72 16.62
N ASP A 125 -6.64 -16.32 16.67
CA ASP A 125 -7.73 -17.19 17.11
C ASP A 125 -7.80 -18.49 16.30
N MET A 126 -7.65 -18.42 14.97
CA MET A 126 -7.69 -19.58 14.08
C MET A 126 -6.46 -20.48 14.22
N VAL A 127 -5.28 -19.88 14.33
CA VAL A 127 -4.01 -20.60 14.53
C VAL A 127 -3.99 -21.33 15.87
N LEU A 128 -4.44 -20.69 16.95
CA LEU A 128 -4.51 -21.31 18.28
C LEU A 128 -5.51 -22.46 18.35
N ASN A 129 -6.54 -22.44 17.52
CA ASN A 129 -7.51 -23.53 17.42
C ASN A 129 -7.12 -24.60 16.39
N ASP A 130 -5.95 -24.48 15.76
CA ASP A 130 -5.46 -25.38 14.70
C ASP A 130 -6.47 -25.53 13.53
N ASP A 131 -7.24 -24.46 13.23
CA ASP A 131 -8.25 -24.44 12.17
C ASP A 131 -8.17 -23.16 11.32
N ILE A 132 -7.40 -23.23 10.24
CA ILE A 132 -7.30 -22.17 9.24
C ILE A 132 -8.32 -22.30 8.10
N SER A 133 -9.18 -23.31 8.13
CA SER A 133 -10.15 -23.58 7.06
C SER A 133 -11.10 -22.41 6.75
N PRO A 134 -11.45 -21.51 7.69
CA PRO A 134 -12.21 -20.30 7.36
C PRO A 134 -11.45 -19.36 6.43
N ILE A 135 -10.11 -19.30 6.56
CA ILE A 135 -9.26 -18.47 5.69
C ILE A 135 -9.20 -19.07 4.29
N ASP A 136 -8.99 -20.37 4.18
CA ASP A 136 -8.95 -21.05 2.88
C ASP A 136 -10.27 -20.87 2.13
N ARG A 137 -11.41 -21.08 2.81
CA ARG A 137 -12.74 -20.82 2.23
C ARG A 137 -12.93 -19.36 1.80
N LEU A 138 -12.39 -18.41 2.56
CA LEU A 138 -12.45 -16.99 2.23
C LEU A 138 -11.68 -16.69 0.93
N ILE A 139 -10.45 -17.18 0.83
CA ILE A 139 -9.59 -16.99 -0.35
C ILE A 139 -10.24 -17.62 -1.59
N GLU A 140 -10.71 -18.87 -1.46
CA GLU A 140 -11.40 -19.59 -2.55
C GLU A 140 -12.68 -18.87 -2.99
N LYS A 141 -13.50 -18.45 -2.06
CA LYS A 141 -14.76 -17.77 -2.31
C LYS A 141 -14.58 -16.43 -3.01
N LEU A 142 -13.56 -15.65 -2.63
CA LEU A 142 -13.19 -14.39 -3.26
C LEU A 142 -12.38 -14.61 -4.55
N ARG A 143 -11.93 -15.83 -4.81
CA ARG A 143 -10.96 -16.15 -5.88
C ARG A 143 -9.71 -15.25 -5.77
N ALA A 144 -9.30 -14.96 -4.52
CA ALA A 144 -8.13 -14.16 -4.22
C ALA A 144 -6.84 -14.95 -4.48
N ASP A 145 -5.74 -14.25 -4.78
CA ASP A 145 -4.44 -14.87 -5.02
C ASP A 145 -3.70 -15.25 -3.73
N GLY A 146 -4.15 -14.71 -2.58
CA GLY A 146 -3.56 -14.96 -1.28
C GLY A 146 -4.18 -14.08 -0.20
N LEU A 147 -3.50 -14.00 0.94
CA LEU A 147 -3.94 -13.27 2.13
C LEU A 147 -3.00 -12.12 2.48
N ILE A 148 -3.57 -10.97 2.79
CA ILE A 148 -2.92 -9.90 3.54
C ILE A 148 -3.24 -10.09 5.02
N ILE A 149 -2.22 -10.12 5.86
CA ILE A 149 -2.34 -10.07 7.31
C ILE A 149 -2.02 -8.64 7.75
N HIS A 150 -3.02 -7.91 8.26
CA HIS A 150 -2.73 -6.61 8.85
C HIS A 150 -2.43 -6.73 10.34
N VAL A 151 -1.34 -6.08 10.75
CA VAL A 151 -0.84 -6.06 12.13
C VAL A 151 -1.11 -4.68 12.70
N ASN A 152 -1.99 -4.59 13.69
CA ASN A 152 -2.57 -3.33 14.17
C ASN A 152 -2.64 -3.23 15.71
N PRO A 153 -1.54 -3.47 16.44
CA PRO A 153 -1.56 -3.58 17.91
C PRO A 153 -2.08 -2.33 18.60
N LEU A 154 -1.69 -1.14 18.13
CA LEU A 154 -2.12 0.12 18.74
C LEU A 154 -3.59 0.43 18.42
N GLN A 155 -4.07 0.09 17.23
CA GLN A 155 -5.48 0.20 16.91
C GLN A 155 -6.30 -0.71 17.82
N GLU A 156 -5.96 -1.99 17.94
CA GLU A 156 -6.66 -2.94 18.78
C GLU A 156 -6.66 -2.55 20.27
N TRP A 157 -5.55 -2.00 20.76
CA TRP A 157 -5.47 -1.50 22.12
C TRP A 157 -6.37 -0.27 22.38
N LEU A 158 -6.48 0.60 21.40
CA LEU A 158 -7.18 1.88 21.54
C LEU A 158 -8.69 1.78 21.28
N GLN A 159 -9.16 0.84 20.45
CA GLN A 159 -10.58 0.70 20.16
C GLN A 159 -11.30 -0.05 21.29
N PRO A 160 -12.55 0.35 21.66
CA PRO A 160 -13.29 -0.31 22.74
C PRO A 160 -13.60 -1.79 22.47
N GLU A 161 -13.81 -2.14 21.20
CA GLU A 161 -14.10 -3.48 20.69
C GLU A 161 -12.87 -4.26 20.27
N GLY A 162 -11.66 -3.78 20.64
CA GLY A 162 -10.38 -4.37 20.21
C GLY A 162 -10.08 -5.73 20.82
N ASN A 163 -9.40 -6.56 20.06
CA ASN A 163 -8.96 -7.88 20.46
C ASN A 163 -7.49 -7.83 20.87
N LEU A 164 -7.19 -8.13 22.13
CA LEU A 164 -5.80 -8.16 22.61
C LEU A 164 -5.12 -9.46 22.17
N PHE A 165 -3.89 -9.35 21.72
CA PHE A 165 -3.07 -10.49 21.30
C PHE A 165 -2.53 -11.23 22.52
N SER A 166 -2.50 -12.56 22.46
CA SER A 166 -1.94 -13.41 23.52
C SER A 166 -0.47 -13.75 23.29
N GLN A 167 0.02 -13.57 22.05
CA GLN A 167 1.41 -13.82 21.69
C GLN A 167 1.92 -12.76 20.68
N PRO A 168 3.24 -12.65 20.48
CA PRO A 168 3.79 -11.74 19.48
C PRO A 168 3.24 -12.05 18.08
N PRO A 169 2.78 -11.04 17.31
CA PRO A 169 2.26 -11.24 15.96
C PRO A 169 3.17 -12.05 15.03
N VAL A 170 4.48 -11.90 15.15
CA VAL A 170 5.46 -12.62 14.33
C VAL A 170 5.41 -14.14 14.56
N ASP A 171 5.07 -14.58 15.77
CA ASP A 171 4.97 -16.01 16.08
C ASP A 171 3.68 -16.60 15.49
N THR A 172 2.56 -15.88 15.58
CA THR A 172 1.31 -16.23 14.89
C THR A 172 1.52 -16.32 13.36
N ILE A 173 2.19 -15.34 12.77
CA ILE A 173 2.48 -15.31 11.34
C ILE A 173 3.36 -16.51 10.94
N ARG A 174 4.39 -16.82 11.73
CA ARG A 174 5.28 -17.96 11.48
C ARG A 174 4.51 -19.28 11.50
N THR A 175 3.67 -19.50 12.50
CA THR A 175 2.83 -20.70 12.60
C THR A 175 1.85 -20.80 11.43
N TYR A 176 1.20 -19.70 11.07
CA TYR A 176 0.29 -19.68 9.92
C TYR A 176 0.99 -20.03 8.60
N LEU A 177 2.22 -19.53 8.39
CA LEU A 177 3.01 -19.84 7.19
C LEU A 177 3.39 -21.33 7.07
N GLU A 178 3.40 -22.09 8.17
CA GLU A 178 3.59 -23.53 8.18
C GLU A 178 2.30 -24.30 7.84
N MET A 179 1.13 -23.68 8.05
CA MET A 179 -0.19 -24.29 7.83
C MET A 179 -0.77 -24.00 6.44
N THR A 180 -0.40 -22.87 5.82
CA THR A 180 -0.99 -22.40 4.55
C THR A 180 -0.11 -22.69 3.34
N ASN A 181 -0.75 -22.88 2.18
CA ASN A 181 -0.10 -22.91 0.87
C ASN A 181 -0.32 -21.61 0.06
N TYR A 182 -1.12 -20.68 0.58
CA TYR A 182 -1.42 -19.44 -0.10
C TYR A 182 -0.31 -18.40 0.10
N PRO A 183 -0.03 -17.55 -0.91
CA PRO A 183 0.87 -16.40 -0.76
C PRO A 183 0.39 -15.45 0.33
N VAL A 184 1.33 -14.97 1.14
CA VAL A 184 1.04 -14.10 2.28
C VAL A 184 1.75 -12.76 2.15
N ILE A 185 1.01 -11.68 2.35
CA ILE A 185 1.52 -10.33 2.52
C ILE A 185 1.29 -9.92 3.97
N VAL A 186 2.28 -9.34 4.61
CA VAL A 186 2.13 -8.75 5.96
C VAL A 186 2.20 -7.24 5.85
N LYS A 187 1.27 -6.53 6.52
CA LYS A 187 1.24 -5.06 6.52
C LYS A 187 0.94 -4.49 7.91
N GLU A 188 1.44 -3.29 8.15
CA GLU A 188 1.04 -2.43 9.26
C GLU A 188 -0.13 -1.52 8.83
N VAL A 189 -0.63 -0.64 9.69
CA VAL A 189 -1.86 0.14 9.45
C VAL A 189 -1.70 1.67 9.63
N GLY A 190 -0.48 2.19 9.41
CA GLY A 190 -0.25 3.64 9.32
C GLY A 190 0.79 4.22 10.25
N GLN A 191 1.54 3.38 10.96
CA GLN A 191 2.69 3.79 11.78
C GLN A 191 4.01 3.22 11.27
N GLY A 192 3.97 2.29 10.33
CA GLY A 192 5.15 1.61 9.83
C GLY A 192 5.75 0.63 10.84
N MET A 193 6.94 0.14 10.57
CA MET A 193 7.62 -0.89 11.34
C MET A 193 9.08 -0.54 11.57
N GLY A 194 9.56 -0.75 12.79
CA GLY A 194 10.95 -0.57 13.15
C GLY A 194 11.86 -1.72 12.69
N PRO A 195 13.19 -1.59 12.87
CA PRO A 195 14.18 -2.49 12.28
C PRO A 195 14.05 -3.96 12.72
N GLU A 196 13.70 -4.22 13.98
CA GLU A 196 13.52 -5.60 14.46
C GLU A 196 12.32 -6.30 13.80
N SER A 197 11.21 -5.58 13.63
CA SER A 197 10.04 -6.10 12.94
C SER A 197 10.31 -6.34 11.46
N LEU A 198 10.98 -5.40 10.78
CA LEU A 198 11.37 -5.54 9.38
C LEU A 198 12.31 -6.73 9.18
N ARG A 199 13.32 -6.89 10.04
CA ARG A 199 14.24 -8.04 10.03
C ARG A 199 13.49 -9.36 10.16
N ALA A 200 12.63 -9.47 11.16
CA ALA A 200 11.85 -10.69 11.41
C ALA A 200 10.97 -11.06 10.20
N LEU A 201 10.33 -10.08 9.56
CA LEU A 201 9.51 -10.31 8.37
C LEU A 201 10.33 -10.64 7.11
N LEU A 202 11.51 -10.02 6.93
CA LEU A 202 12.39 -10.31 5.80
C LEU A 202 12.91 -11.75 5.82
N GLU A 203 13.06 -12.36 6.99
CA GLU A 203 13.47 -13.76 7.16
C GLU A 203 12.33 -14.77 6.95
N LEU A 204 11.07 -14.33 6.89
CA LEU A 204 9.91 -15.19 6.63
C LEU A 204 9.63 -15.34 5.13
N PRO A 205 9.09 -16.49 4.67
CA PRO A 205 8.79 -16.74 3.26
C PRO A 205 7.53 -16.00 2.79
N LEU A 206 7.51 -14.69 3.00
CA LEU A 206 6.42 -13.81 2.58
C LEU A 206 6.49 -13.51 1.09
N GLU A 207 5.33 -13.35 0.47
CA GLU A 207 5.25 -12.85 -0.90
C GLU A 207 5.64 -11.38 -0.97
N ALA A 208 5.16 -10.58 0.00
CA ALA A 208 5.59 -9.20 0.17
C ALA A 208 5.41 -8.69 1.61
N ILE A 209 6.12 -7.61 1.92
CA ILE A 209 5.84 -6.74 3.07
C ILE A 209 5.22 -5.45 2.51
N GLU A 210 4.06 -5.03 3.05
CA GLU A 210 3.47 -3.72 2.77
C GLU A 210 3.72 -2.80 3.97
N MET A 211 4.42 -1.69 3.74
CA MET A 211 4.95 -0.86 4.82
C MET A 211 3.88 -0.18 5.67
N ALA A 212 2.83 0.36 5.04
CA ALA A 212 1.81 1.21 5.69
C ALA A 212 2.45 2.23 6.64
N ALA A 213 3.48 2.91 6.15
CA ALA A 213 4.36 3.80 6.89
C ALA A 213 3.63 5.05 7.41
N PHE A 214 4.27 5.75 8.33
CA PHE A 214 3.81 7.03 8.85
C PHE A 214 3.72 8.09 7.75
N GLY A 215 2.75 9.01 7.88
CA GLY A 215 2.49 10.09 6.90
C GLY A 215 1.22 9.91 6.08
N GLY A 216 0.57 8.73 6.14
CA GLY A 216 -0.74 8.46 5.57
C GLY A 216 -1.86 8.42 6.62
N THR A 217 -2.88 7.57 6.38
CA THR A 217 -3.93 7.29 7.36
C THR A 217 -3.33 6.50 8.53
N ASN A 218 -3.51 7.00 9.75
CA ASN A 218 -3.04 6.37 10.98
C ASN A 218 -4.25 5.85 11.75
N PHE A 219 -4.43 4.51 11.82
CA PHE A 219 -5.61 3.92 12.45
C PHE A 219 -5.62 4.05 13.98
N ALA A 220 -4.46 4.12 14.64
CA ALA A 220 -4.41 4.47 16.07
C ALA A 220 -5.01 5.87 16.32
N LYS A 221 -4.70 6.85 15.46
CA LYS A 221 -5.30 8.19 15.51
C LYS A 221 -6.80 8.17 15.18
N VAL A 222 -7.24 7.32 14.25
CA VAL A 222 -8.68 7.15 13.96
C VAL A 222 -9.43 6.72 15.22
N GLU A 223 -8.92 5.71 15.95
CA GLU A 223 -9.56 5.24 17.17
C GLU A 223 -9.54 6.29 18.29
N LEU A 224 -8.47 7.07 18.40
CA LEU A 224 -8.45 8.19 19.33
C LEU A 224 -9.50 9.24 18.98
N LEU A 225 -9.70 9.59 17.71
CA LEU A 225 -10.73 10.51 17.27
C LEU A 225 -12.17 10.01 17.51
N ARG A 226 -12.35 8.69 17.63
CA ARG A 226 -13.63 8.05 18.01
C ARG A 226 -13.84 7.99 19.53
N SER A 227 -12.82 8.26 20.32
CA SER A 227 -12.84 8.17 21.78
C SER A 227 -13.19 9.52 22.45
N ASP A 228 -13.34 9.51 23.78
CA ASP A 228 -13.54 10.72 24.56
C ASP A 228 -12.29 11.61 24.65
N ASP A 229 -12.45 12.86 25.04
CA ASP A 229 -11.39 13.87 25.11
C ASP A 229 -10.25 13.46 26.07
N PHE A 230 -10.59 12.75 27.17
CA PHE A 230 -9.60 12.32 28.14
C PHE A 230 -8.67 11.25 27.55
N LYS A 231 -9.23 10.25 26.86
CA LYS A 231 -8.44 9.24 26.15
C LYS A 231 -7.60 9.85 25.05
N GLN A 232 -8.17 10.79 24.26
CA GLN A 232 -7.41 11.52 23.25
C GLN A 232 -6.22 12.28 23.85
N GLN A 233 -6.42 12.98 24.97
CA GLN A 233 -5.36 13.74 25.63
C GLN A 233 -4.22 12.84 26.13
N TYR A 234 -4.55 11.70 26.76
CA TYR A 234 -3.54 10.83 27.38
C TYR A 234 -2.82 9.94 26.38
N PHE A 235 -3.52 9.38 25.40
CA PHE A 235 -2.94 8.48 24.39
C PHE A 235 -2.57 9.18 23.08
N GLY A 236 -2.93 10.46 22.91
CA GLY A 236 -2.58 11.24 21.72
C GLY A 236 -1.12 11.09 21.27
N PRO A 237 -0.14 11.22 22.19
CA PRO A 237 1.28 11.06 21.85
C PRO A 237 1.64 9.72 21.16
N VAL A 238 0.91 8.63 21.46
CA VAL A 238 1.16 7.31 20.86
C VAL A 238 0.92 7.32 19.35
N SER A 239 -0.04 8.11 18.87
CA SER A 239 -0.32 8.23 17.45
C SER A 239 0.76 8.97 16.65
N HIS A 240 1.76 9.54 17.31
CA HIS A 240 2.89 10.24 16.69
C HIS A 240 4.17 9.40 16.62
N ILE A 241 4.13 8.16 17.12
CA ILE A 241 5.24 7.21 17.05
C ILE A 241 5.11 6.42 15.77
N GLY A 242 6.18 6.29 15.01
CA GLY A 242 6.17 5.50 13.77
C GLY A 242 7.41 5.79 12.92
N HIS A 243 7.44 5.14 11.75
CA HIS A 243 8.52 5.21 10.77
C HIS A 243 7.95 5.60 9.40
N ASP A 244 8.53 6.58 8.75
CA ASP A 244 8.13 6.95 7.39
C ASP A 244 8.67 6.00 6.32
N ALA A 245 8.17 6.12 5.09
CA ALA A 245 8.53 5.22 4.01
C ALA A 245 10.00 5.37 3.56
N PHE A 246 10.61 6.54 3.73
CA PHE A 246 12.02 6.76 3.41
C PHE A 246 12.90 6.04 4.42
N GLU A 247 12.66 6.25 5.72
CA GLU A 247 13.36 5.57 6.81
C GLU A 247 13.22 4.04 6.68
N MET A 248 12.00 3.53 6.46
CA MET A 248 11.78 2.09 6.32
C MET A 248 12.49 1.50 5.09
N THR A 249 12.55 2.24 3.97
CA THR A 249 13.29 1.79 2.78
C THR A 249 14.79 1.70 3.08
N ASP A 250 15.33 2.68 3.80
CA ASP A 250 16.74 2.68 4.20
C ASP A 250 17.04 1.54 5.19
N LEU A 251 16.20 1.35 6.20
CA LEU A 251 16.33 0.22 7.15
C LEU A 251 16.28 -1.14 6.43
N ILE A 252 15.38 -1.34 5.46
CA ILE A 252 15.35 -2.56 4.66
C ILE A 252 16.67 -2.73 3.90
N ASN A 253 17.16 -1.69 3.24
CA ASN A 253 18.41 -1.75 2.50
C ASN A 253 19.62 -2.06 3.40
N GLU A 254 19.67 -1.47 4.59
CA GLU A 254 20.70 -1.75 5.61
C GLU A 254 20.66 -3.22 6.09
N ILE A 255 19.45 -3.72 6.38
CA ILE A 255 19.25 -5.12 6.79
C ILE A 255 19.67 -6.09 5.67
N LEU A 256 19.43 -5.74 4.40
CA LEU A 256 19.84 -6.55 3.26
C LEU A 256 21.36 -6.59 3.06
N ASP A 257 22.09 -5.57 3.54
CA ASP A 257 23.56 -5.54 3.53
C ASP A 257 24.18 -6.38 4.65
N GLU A 258 23.38 -6.80 5.61
CA GLU A 258 23.82 -7.72 6.65
C GLU A 258 23.79 -9.17 6.15
N ASN A 259 24.51 -10.06 6.81
CA ASN A 259 24.55 -11.48 6.43
C ASN A 259 23.34 -12.24 6.99
N ILE A 260 22.11 -11.85 6.60
CA ILE A 260 20.87 -12.54 6.95
C ILE A 260 20.33 -13.39 5.78
N THR A 261 19.49 -14.38 6.09
CA THR A 261 18.81 -15.17 5.08
C THR A 261 17.47 -14.54 4.74
N VAL A 262 17.45 -13.70 3.70
CA VAL A 262 16.22 -13.06 3.20
C VAL A 262 15.37 -14.07 2.45
N LYS A 263 14.11 -14.22 2.86
CA LYS A 263 13.11 -15.09 2.23
C LYS A 263 11.93 -14.30 1.66
N CYS A 264 11.64 -13.12 2.22
CA CYS A 264 10.63 -12.22 1.66
C CYS A 264 11.03 -11.78 0.26
N LYS A 265 10.09 -11.80 -0.69
CA LYS A 265 10.39 -11.63 -2.11
C LYS A 265 10.32 -10.19 -2.60
N GLN A 266 9.41 -9.39 -2.04
CA GLN A 266 9.00 -8.11 -2.63
C GLN A 266 8.54 -7.12 -1.55
N ILE A 267 8.53 -5.83 -1.90
CA ILE A 267 8.09 -4.76 -0.99
C ILE A 267 6.99 -3.93 -1.66
N ILE A 268 5.94 -3.64 -0.92
CA ILE A 268 4.93 -2.63 -1.26
C ILE A 268 5.17 -1.42 -0.38
N ILE A 269 5.73 -0.37 -0.96
CA ILE A 269 6.07 0.86 -0.25
C ILE A 269 4.83 1.72 -0.14
N SER A 270 4.18 1.72 1.01
CA SER A 270 2.92 2.45 1.25
C SER A 270 2.97 3.26 2.54
N GLY A 271 2.07 4.25 2.65
CA GLY A 271 2.04 5.23 3.74
C GLY A 271 2.90 6.46 3.45
N GLY A 272 2.29 7.65 3.53
CA GLY A 272 2.96 8.92 3.26
C GLY A 272 3.36 9.20 1.80
N ILE A 273 3.03 8.31 0.86
CA ILE A 273 3.28 8.52 -0.57
C ILE A 273 2.28 9.54 -1.11
N SER A 274 2.72 10.78 -1.30
CA SER A 274 1.86 11.89 -1.70
C SER A 274 1.80 12.09 -3.22
N SER A 275 2.82 11.66 -3.94
CA SER A 275 2.95 11.84 -5.39
C SER A 275 3.59 10.64 -6.07
N PHE A 276 3.46 10.56 -7.39
CA PHE A 276 4.19 9.58 -8.20
C PHE A 276 5.71 9.74 -8.08
N LEU A 277 6.23 10.94 -7.78
CA LEU A 277 7.65 11.18 -7.58
C LEU A 277 8.17 10.51 -6.31
N ASP A 278 7.39 10.51 -5.21
CA ASP A 278 7.74 9.79 -4.00
C ASP A 278 7.80 8.30 -4.27
N GLY A 279 6.75 7.76 -4.94
CA GLY A 279 6.71 6.37 -5.35
C GLY A 279 7.88 6.00 -6.26
N TYR A 280 8.11 6.78 -7.31
CA TYR A 280 9.22 6.55 -8.26
C TYR A 280 10.58 6.56 -7.56
N TYR A 281 10.83 7.52 -6.67
CA TYR A 281 12.08 7.60 -5.92
C TYR A 281 12.29 6.35 -5.07
N LEU A 282 11.30 5.98 -4.25
CA LEU A 282 11.44 4.92 -3.28
C LEU A 282 11.53 3.52 -3.93
N ILE A 283 10.77 3.25 -4.98
CA ILE A 283 10.89 1.95 -5.69
C ILE A 283 12.26 1.80 -6.36
N ASN A 284 12.87 2.87 -6.85
CA ASN A 284 14.21 2.82 -7.45
C ASN A 284 15.34 2.84 -6.39
N ARG A 285 15.04 3.24 -5.15
CA ARG A 285 15.97 3.20 -4.02
C ARG A 285 15.98 1.84 -3.31
N CYS A 286 14.85 1.14 -3.30
CA CYS A 286 14.71 -0.15 -2.63
C CYS A 286 15.52 -1.23 -3.35
N LYS A 287 16.33 -2.00 -2.61
CA LYS A 287 17.15 -3.10 -3.16
C LYS A 287 16.35 -4.35 -3.51
N LEU A 288 15.18 -4.56 -2.89
CA LEU A 288 14.24 -5.60 -3.31
C LEU A 288 13.30 -5.10 -4.41
N PRO A 289 12.75 -5.98 -5.24
CA PRO A 289 11.69 -5.62 -6.17
C PRO A 289 10.54 -4.93 -5.42
N ALA A 290 10.19 -3.72 -5.84
CA ALA A 290 9.21 -2.91 -5.13
C ALA A 290 8.21 -2.22 -6.06
N ILE A 291 7.01 -1.97 -5.51
CA ILE A 291 6.00 -1.06 -6.06
C ILE A 291 5.56 -0.10 -4.97
N TYR A 292 4.90 1.00 -5.32
CA TYR A 292 4.33 1.86 -4.28
C TYR A 292 2.82 1.68 -4.14
N GLY A 293 2.35 1.80 -2.90
CA GLY A 293 0.94 1.67 -2.53
C GLY A 293 0.36 2.97 -2.02
N GLN A 294 -0.89 3.23 -2.37
CA GLN A 294 -1.66 4.33 -1.82
C GLN A 294 -3.04 3.84 -1.38
N ALA A 295 -3.53 4.40 -0.27
CA ALA A 295 -4.85 4.14 0.28
C ALA A 295 -5.75 5.36 0.17
N SER A 296 -5.52 6.40 0.99
CA SER A 296 -6.37 7.59 1.09
C SER A 296 -6.45 8.39 -0.22
N GLY A 297 -5.40 8.39 -1.04
CA GLY A 297 -5.42 9.01 -2.37
C GLY A 297 -6.49 8.37 -3.27
N PHE A 298 -6.49 7.05 -3.36
CA PHE A 298 -7.50 6.30 -4.10
C PHE A 298 -8.90 6.48 -3.51
N LEU A 299 -9.05 6.38 -2.17
CA LEU A 299 -10.33 6.55 -1.50
C LEU A 299 -10.96 7.92 -1.83
N LYS A 300 -10.17 8.98 -1.78
CA LYS A 300 -10.63 10.34 -2.06
C LYS A 300 -11.34 10.45 -3.40
N TYR A 301 -10.78 9.87 -4.45
CA TYR A 301 -11.35 9.96 -5.79
C TYR A 301 -12.39 8.88 -6.05
N ALA A 302 -12.19 7.65 -5.58
CA ALA A 302 -13.15 6.57 -5.73
C ALA A 302 -14.50 6.83 -5.04
N SER A 303 -14.50 7.63 -3.96
CA SER A 303 -15.72 8.07 -3.27
C SER A 303 -16.47 9.21 -3.97
N GLN A 304 -15.83 9.89 -4.92
CA GLN A 304 -16.46 10.98 -5.70
C GLN A 304 -17.10 10.42 -6.97
N SER A 305 -16.28 9.94 -7.90
CA SER A 305 -16.74 9.33 -9.15
C SER A 305 -15.65 8.44 -9.75
N TYR A 306 -16.06 7.57 -10.69
CA TYR A 306 -15.08 6.79 -11.45
C TYR A 306 -14.19 7.69 -12.32
N ASP A 307 -14.76 8.71 -12.98
CA ASP A 307 -14.01 9.61 -13.86
C ASP A 307 -12.91 10.39 -13.15
N GLU A 308 -13.15 10.80 -11.90
CA GLU A 308 -12.12 11.45 -11.09
C GLU A 308 -11.03 10.46 -10.66
N LEU A 309 -11.41 9.22 -10.34
CA LEU A 309 -10.46 8.15 -10.01
C LEU A 309 -9.60 7.78 -11.23
N GLU A 310 -10.22 7.64 -12.40
CA GLU A 310 -9.53 7.35 -13.66
C GLU A 310 -8.48 8.41 -13.97
N LYS A 311 -8.84 9.69 -13.94
CA LYS A 311 -7.89 10.80 -14.14
C LYS A 311 -6.74 10.79 -13.13
N PHE A 312 -7.05 10.53 -11.86
CA PHE A 312 -6.03 10.44 -10.82
C PHE A 312 -4.99 9.37 -11.14
N VAL A 313 -5.43 8.19 -11.59
CA VAL A 313 -4.52 7.09 -11.93
C VAL A 313 -3.79 7.38 -13.25
N GLU A 314 -4.49 7.92 -14.26
CA GLU A 314 -3.88 8.32 -15.53
C GLU A 314 -2.70 9.27 -15.30
N TYR A 315 -2.87 10.32 -14.50
CA TYR A 315 -1.81 11.27 -14.21
C TYR A 315 -0.65 10.67 -13.42
N GLN A 316 -0.90 9.70 -12.55
CA GLN A 316 0.20 8.98 -11.89
C GLN A 316 1.00 8.14 -12.90
N VAL A 317 0.31 7.40 -13.77
CA VAL A 317 0.96 6.59 -14.82
C VAL A 317 1.75 7.47 -15.79
N GLU A 318 1.17 8.58 -16.25
CA GLU A 318 1.88 9.55 -17.10
C GLU A 318 3.09 10.17 -16.38
N GLY A 319 2.94 10.48 -15.09
CA GLY A 319 4.02 10.97 -14.25
C GLY A 319 5.19 9.98 -14.13
N ILE A 320 4.90 8.68 -13.94
CA ILE A 320 5.94 7.63 -13.91
C ILE A 320 6.64 7.51 -15.27
N LYS A 321 5.90 7.58 -16.38
CA LYS A 321 6.49 7.59 -17.73
C LYS A 321 7.47 8.75 -17.91
N LEU A 322 7.05 9.94 -17.46
CA LEU A 322 7.90 11.15 -17.50
C LEU A 322 9.15 10.99 -16.63
N ALA A 323 8.98 10.46 -15.40
CA ALA A 323 10.08 10.21 -14.48
C ALA A 323 11.10 9.21 -15.06
N ASN A 324 10.62 8.08 -15.61
CA ASN A 324 11.48 7.11 -16.28
C ASN A 324 12.27 7.69 -17.47
N ALA A 325 11.72 8.70 -18.14
CA ALA A 325 12.40 9.30 -19.28
C ALA A 325 13.48 10.32 -18.89
N TYR A 326 13.24 11.10 -17.83
CA TYR A 326 14.03 12.30 -17.57
C TYR A 326 14.65 12.39 -16.19
N PHE A 327 14.28 11.53 -15.23
CA PHE A 327 14.77 11.64 -13.86
C PHE A 327 15.61 10.43 -13.48
N VAL A 328 16.79 10.72 -12.93
CA VAL A 328 17.68 9.72 -12.35
C VAL A 328 17.77 10.00 -10.85
N ILE A 329 17.53 9.00 -10.01
CA ILE A 329 17.62 9.17 -8.57
C ILE A 329 19.07 9.48 -8.16
N LYS A 330 19.21 10.35 -7.18
CA LYS A 330 20.49 10.59 -6.53
C LYS A 330 20.63 9.59 -5.39
N ASP A 331 21.71 8.83 -5.42
CA ASP A 331 22.09 8.02 -4.27
C ASP A 331 22.49 8.96 -3.10
N SER A 332 22.14 8.57 -1.87
CA SER A 332 22.45 9.36 -0.68
C SER A 332 23.94 9.39 -0.34
N GLU A 333 24.79 8.66 -1.08
CA GLU A 333 26.24 8.61 -0.93
C GLU A 333 26.94 9.15 -2.19
N ARG A 334 26.92 10.48 -2.36
CA ARG A 334 27.94 11.21 -3.11
C ARG A 334 28.16 12.59 -2.51
#